data_f744ccf57562c71454349c8ff8882f91
#
_entry.id   f744ccf57562c71454349c8ff8882f91
#
_cell.length_a   1.000
_cell.length_b   1.000
_cell.length_c   1.000
_cell.angle_alpha   90.00
_cell.angle_beta   90.00
_cell.angle_gamma   90.00
#
_symmetry.space_group_name_H-M   'P 1'
#
loop_
_entity.id
_entity.type
_entity.pdbx_description
1 polymer ?
#
loop_
_entity_poly.entity_id
_entity_poly.type
_entity_poly.pdbx_seq_one_letter_code
_entity_poly.pdbx_strand_id
1 'polypeptide(L)'
;MKSILAAPWAYDLTQYVIRGTRYAQRFVVEHVRANRGDRVLDIGCGTGVMLQYLPDVRYVGVDVSHSYVAACRKRYGSKGRFYCQALTAGSVSDYGEFDLVLAIGLVHHLNDPEAANMFTLAKAALVPGGRLVTLDGVYSDDQSPVAKFLLRNDRGKFVRTEPAYRTLATSRFANVRSSIHHDLFRIPYTVLIMECTK
;
A
#
# COMPACT_ATOMS: atom_id res chain seq x y z
N MET A 1 -0.85 -26.47 7.75
CA MET A 1 -2.20 -25.93 7.52
C MET A 1 -2.05 -24.65 6.70
N LYS A 2 -2.44 -24.66 5.41
CA LYS A 2 -2.52 -23.43 4.61
C LYS A 2 -3.61 -22.59 5.26
N SER A 3 -3.28 -21.39 5.72
CA SER A 3 -4.21 -20.49 6.40
C SER A 3 -5.43 -20.22 5.50
N ILE A 4 -6.64 -20.41 6.04
CA ILE A 4 -7.93 -20.09 5.38
C ILE A 4 -7.95 -18.64 4.86
N LEU A 5 -7.19 -17.76 5.51
CA LEU A 5 -6.98 -16.36 5.12
C LEU A 5 -6.05 -16.16 3.88
N ALA A 6 -5.50 -17.24 3.30
CA ALA A 6 -4.79 -17.16 2.02
C ALA A 6 -5.76 -17.12 0.82
N ALA A 7 -7.06 -17.39 1.04
CA ALA A 7 -8.06 -17.27 0.00
C ALA A 7 -8.43 -15.79 -0.23
N PRO A 8 -8.47 -15.30 -1.49
CA PRO A 8 -8.76 -13.90 -1.81
C PRO A 8 -10.05 -13.38 -1.17
N TRP A 9 -11.12 -14.16 -1.17
CA TRP A 9 -12.40 -13.77 -0.57
C TRP A 9 -12.33 -13.58 0.95
N ALA A 10 -11.56 -14.44 1.66
CA ALA A 10 -11.39 -14.34 3.11
C ALA A 10 -10.54 -13.11 3.47
N TYR A 11 -9.53 -12.83 2.65
CA TYR A 11 -8.75 -11.60 2.77
C TYR A 11 -9.64 -10.37 2.55
N ASP A 12 -10.43 -10.32 1.45
CA ASP A 12 -11.34 -9.20 1.17
C ASP A 12 -12.36 -9.01 2.28
N LEU A 13 -12.95 -10.10 2.81
CA LEU A 13 -13.91 -10.03 3.91
C LEU A 13 -13.25 -9.46 5.18
N THR A 14 -12.04 -9.91 5.50
CA THR A 14 -11.28 -9.40 6.65
C THR A 14 -11.00 -7.91 6.48
N GLN A 15 -10.55 -7.48 5.30
CA GLN A 15 -10.31 -6.07 5.00
C GLN A 15 -11.60 -5.24 5.09
N TYR A 16 -12.73 -5.77 4.60
CA TYR A 16 -14.03 -5.11 4.69
C TYR A 16 -14.49 -4.93 6.15
N VAL A 17 -14.36 -5.95 6.98
CA VAL A 17 -14.73 -5.91 8.41
C VAL A 17 -13.85 -4.93 9.17
N ILE A 18 -12.54 -5.00 8.96
CA ILE A 18 -11.53 -4.20 9.68
C ILE A 18 -11.58 -2.73 9.25
N ARG A 19 -11.59 -2.50 7.95
CA ARG A 19 -11.41 -1.16 7.38
C ARG A 19 -12.74 -0.45 7.14
N GLY A 20 -13.78 -1.19 6.73
CA GLY A 20 -15.04 -0.60 6.25
C GLY A 20 -14.88 0.07 4.87
N THR A 21 -15.98 0.50 4.26
CA THR A 21 -15.95 1.16 2.93
C THR A 21 -15.57 2.64 3.00
N ARG A 22 -15.96 3.33 4.07
CA ARG A 22 -15.72 4.78 4.23
C ARG A 22 -14.24 5.13 4.32
N TYR A 23 -13.41 4.23 4.89
CA TYR A 23 -11.97 4.49 4.99
C TYR A 23 -11.32 4.66 3.62
N ALA A 24 -11.64 3.76 2.69
CA ALA A 24 -11.00 3.78 1.38
C ALA A 24 -11.33 5.05 0.60
N GLN A 25 -12.57 5.52 0.68
CA GLN A 25 -12.97 6.79 0.08
C GLN A 25 -12.23 7.98 0.71
N ARG A 26 -12.20 8.03 2.06
CA ARG A 26 -11.49 9.08 2.80
C ARG A 26 -10.00 9.07 2.45
N PHE A 27 -9.35 7.91 2.49
CA PHE A 27 -7.94 7.75 2.16
C PHE A 27 -7.64 8.18 0.72
N VAL A 28 -8.47 7.79 -0.25
CA VAL A 28 -8.28 8.18 -1.66
C VAL A 28 -8.43 9.68 -1.84
N VAL A 29 -9.44 10.30 -1.25
CA VAL A 29 -9.69 11.75 -1.40
C VAL A 29 -8.62 12.58 -0.69
N GLU A 30 -8.24 12.22 0.52
CA GLU A 30 -7.36 13.05 1.36
C GLU A 30 -5.86 12.84 1.04
N HIS A 31 -5.45 11.61 0.68
CA HIS A 31 -4.04 11.24 0.57
C HIS A 31 -3.64 10.77 -0.83
N VAL A 32 -4.38 9.85 -1.44
CA VAL A 32 -4.04 9.32 -2.76
C VAL A 32 -4.18 10.40 -3.83
N ARG A 33 -5.31 11.10 -3.85
CA ARG A 33 -5.58 12.25 -4.75
C ARG A 33 -5.19 11.96 -6.21
N ALA A 34 -5.56 10.77 -6.70
CA ALA A 34 -5.35 10.41 -8.10
C ALA A 34 -6.28 11.21 -9.00
N ASN A 35 -5.78 11.64 -10.15
CA ASN A 35 -6.55 12.31 -11.18
C ASN A 35 -6.95 11.33 -12.29
N ARG A 36 -7.98 11.68 -13.03
CA ARG A 36 -8.34 10.93 -14.23
C ARG A 36 -7.18 10.93 -15.23
N GLY A 37 -6.83 9.76 -15.73
CA GLY A 37 -5.73 9.57 -16.67
C GLY A 37 -4.34 9.36 -16.05
N ASP A 38 -4.18 9.56 -14.73
CA ASP A 38 -2.93 9.27 -14.01
C ASP A 38 -2.47 7.84 -14.27
N ARG A 39 -1.16 7.66 -14.35
CA ARG A 39 -0.51 6.35 -14.37
C ARG A 39 -0.21 5.95 -12.94
N VAL A 40 -0.83 4.86 -12.48
CA VAL A 40 -0.74 4.39 -11.09
C VAL A 40 -0.07 3.02 -11.05
N LEU A 41 1.01 2.91 -10.25
CA LEU A 41 1.62 1.64 -9.87
C LEU A 41 1.22 1.30 -8.44
N ASP A 42 0.64 0.12 -8.22
CA ASP A 42 0.30 -0.39 -6.89
C ASP A 42 1.20 -1.59 -6.55
N ILE A 43 2.13 -1.38 -5.63
CA ILE A 43 3.13 -2.35 -5.19
C ILE A 43 2.53 -3.15 -4.01
N GLY A 44 2.42 -4.48 -4.18
CA GLY A 44 1.70 -5.33 -3.23
C GLY A 44 0.19 -5.10 -3.33
N CYS A 45 -0.34 -5.03 -4.54
CA CYS A 45 -1.74 -4.65 -4.79
C CYS A 45 -2.78 -5.61 -4.19
N GLY A 46 -2.37 -6.77 -3.69
CA GLY A 46 -3.27 -7.78 -3.14
C GLY A 46 -4.35 -8.17 -4.14
N THR A 47 -5.61 -8.08 -3.73
CA THR A 47 -6.79 -8.35 -4.56
C THR A 47 -7.26 -7.15 -5.39
N GLY A 48 -6.48 -6.07 -5.43
CA GLY A 48 -6.73 -4.86 -6.23
C GLY A 48 -7.87 -3.99 -5.71
N VAL A 49 -8.26 -4.13 -4.44
CA VAL A 49 -9.43 -3.43 -3.87
C VAL A 49 -9.34 -1.91 -4.03
N MET A 50 -8.14 -1.33 -4.00
CA MET A 50 -7.98 0.11 -4.13
C MET A 50 -8.42 0.64 -5.50
N LEU A 51 -8.27 -0.14 -6.56
CA LEU A 51 -8.65 0.28 -7.92
C LEU A 51 -10.13 0.69 -8.04
N GLN A 52 -11.03 0.09 -7.26
CA GLN A 52 -12.46 0.43 -7.31
C GLN A 52 -12.79 1.84 -6.78
N TYR A 53 -11.86 2.45 -6.02
CA TYR A 53 -12.04 3.79 -5.43
C TYR A 53 -11.27 4.87 -6.19
N LEU A 54 -10.39 4.47 -7.13
CA LEU A 54 -9.66 5.41 -7.97
C LEU A 54 -10.56 5.90 -9.12
N PRO A 55 -10.32 7.13 -9.64
CA PRO A 55 -10.95 7.56 -10.88
C PRO A 55 -10.49 6.68 -12.06
N ASP A 56 -10.86 7.05 -13.27
CA ASP A 56 -10.39 6.36 -14.47
C ASP A 56 -8.88 6.61 -14.68
N VAL A 57 -8.04 5.67 -14.21
CA VAL A 57 -6.58 5.73 -14.21
C VAL A 57 -5.98 4.62 -15.07
N ARG A 58 -4.73 4.77 -15.48
CA ARG A 58 -3.93 3.70 -16.13
C ARG A 58 -3.22 2.90 -15.05
N TYR A 59 -3.85 1.81 -14.59
CA TYR A 59 -3.40 1.07 -13.42
C TYR A 59 -2.50 -0.12 -13.76
N VAL A 60 -1.41 -0.24 -13.00
CA VAL A 60 -0.52 -1.42 -12.97
C VAL A 60 -0.45 -1.90 -11.51
N GLY A 61 -0.88 -3.13 -11.26
CA GLY A 61 -0.76 -3.78 -9.96
C GLY A 61 0.28 -4.91 -10.01
N VAL A 62 1.15 -4.96 -8.99
CA VAL A 62 2.12 -6.05 -8.83
C VAL A 62 1.95 -6.69 -7.46
N ASP A 63 1.92 -8.03 -7.41
CA ASP A 63 1.88 -8.79 -6.17
C ASP A 63 2.55 -10.15 -6.38
N VAL A 64 3.17 -10.70 -5.34
CA VAL A 64 3.84 -12.01 -5.40
C VAL A 64 2.85 -13.18 -5.28
N SER A 65 1.63 -12.92 -4.83
CA SER A 65 0.59 -13.94 -4.63
C SER A 65 -0.14 -14.24 -5.94
N HIS A 66 0.10 -15.42 -6.49
CA HIS A 66 -0.59 -15.89 -7.70
C HIS A 66 -2.12 -15.87 -7.55
N SER A 67 -2.65 -16.24 -6.38
CA SER A 67 -4.09 -16.25 -6.10
C SER A 67 -4.70 -14.84 -6.09
N TYR A 68 -3.98 -13.84 -5.55
CA TYR A 68 -4.44 -12.45 -5.53
C TYR A 68 -4.44 -11.85 -6.94
N VAL A 69 -3.37 -12.05 -7.69
CA VAL A 69 -3.28 -11.57 -9.07
C VAL A 69 -4.33 -12.21 -9.96
N ALA A 70 -4.61 -13.51 -9.80
CA ALA A 70 -5.68 -14.18 -10.53
C ALA A 70 -7.06 -13.56 -10.19
N ALA A 71 -7.31 -13.23 -8.91
CA ALA A 71 -8.53 -12.54 -8.49
C ALA A 71 -8.63 -11.12 -9.09
N CYS A 72 -7.51 -10.37 -9.14
CA CYS A 72 -7.46 -9.07 -9.80
C CYS A 72 -7.82 -9.15 -11.28
N ARG A 73 -7.20 -10.06 -12.02
CA ARG A 73 -7.46 -10.27 -13.46
C ARG A 73 -8.91 -10.63 -13.72
N LYS A 74 -9.48 -11.49 -12.87
CA LYS A 74 -10.91 -11.87 -12.98
C LYS A 74 -11.84 -10.69 -12.72
N ARG A 75 -11.54 -9.84 -11.71
CA ARG A 75 -12.41 -8.73 -11.27
C ARG A 75 -12.25 -7.47 -12.10
N TYR A 76 -11.02 -7.15 -12.52
CA TYR A 76 -10.64 -5.84 -13.09
C TYR A 76 -9.88 -5.94 -14.42
N GLY A 77 -9.88 -7.10 -15.10
CA GLY A 77 -8.99 -7.36 -16.24
C GLY A 77 -8.97 -6.29 -17.34
N SER A 78 -10.09 -5.57 -17.54
CA SER A 78 -10.16 -4.47 -18.51
C SER A 78 -9.73 -3.10 -17.95
N LYS A 79 -9.60 -2.98 -16.63
CA LYS A 79 -9.33 -1.70 -15.93
C LYS A 79 -7.89 -1.54 -15.49
N GLY A 80 -7.05 -2.57 -15.62
CA GLY A 80 -5.67 -2.53 -15.19
C GLY A 80 -4.85 -3.71 -15.69
N ARG A 81 -3.53 -3.58 -15.61
CA ARG A 81 -2.58 -4.67 -15.86
C ARG A 81 -2.09 -5.22 -14.53
N PHE A 82 -2.07 -6.56 -14.38
CA PHE A 82 -1.71 -7.21 -13.12
C PHE A 82 -0.61 -8.24 -13.34
N TYR A 83 0.49 -8.11 -12.60
CA TYR A 83 1.67 -8.95 -12.73
C TYR A 83 1.94 -9.72 -11.43
N CYS A 84 2.14 -11.03 -11.56
CA CYS A 84 2.47 -11.91 -10.43
C CYS A 84 3.97 -12.02 -10.30
N GLN A 85 4.58 -11.03 -9.65
CA GLN A 85 6.03 -10.98 -9.41
C GLN A 85 6.36 -9.93 -8.35
N ALA A 86 7.56 -10.01 -7.78
CA ALA A 86 8.14 -8.91 -7.03
C ALA A 86 8.55 -7.79 -7.98
N LEU A 87 8.46 -6.54 -7.51
CA LEU A 87 8.98 -5.40 -8.26
C LEU A 87 10.51 -5.45 -8.30
N THR A 88 11.07 -5.26 -9.47
CA THR A 88 12.53 -5.19 -9.71
C THR A 88 12.88 -3.98 -10.57
N ALA A 89 14.15 -3.62 -10.66
CA ALA A 89 14.60 -2.52 -11.52
C ALA A 89 14.24 -2.78 -13.00
N GLY A 90 14.35 -4.04 -13.46
CA GLY A 90 13.96 -4.42 -14.82
C GLY A 90 12.47 -4.22 -15.05
N SER A 91 11.62 -4.71 -14.14
CA SER A 91 10.17 -4.54 -14.30
C SER A 91 9.72 -3.08 -14.21
N VAL A 92 10.40 -2.24 -13.41
CA VAL A 92 10.13 -0.78 -13.40
C VAL A 92 10.39 -0.18 -14.78
N SER A 93 11.51 -0.51 -15.41
CA SER A 93 11.83 -0.04 -16.77
C SER A 93 10.80 -0.48 -17.80
N ASP A 94 10.33 -1.73 -17.72
CA ASP A 94 9.34 -2.29 -18.64
C ASP A 94 7.96 -1.65 -18.50
N TYR A 95 7.56 -1.27 -17.28
CA TYR A 95 6.25 -0.68 -17.02
C TYR A 95 6.20 0.81 -17.37
N GLY A 96 7.35 1.47 -17.44
CA GLY A 96 7.51 2.90 -17.68
C GLY A 96 7.29 3.74 -16.43
N GLU A 97 7.05 5.03 -16.60
CA GLU A 97 6.95 5.98 -15.48
C GLU A 97 5.50 6.16 -15.00
N PHE A 98 5.34 6.59 -13.74
CA PHE A 98 4.06 6.74 -13.06
C PHE A 98 3.94 8.10 -12.37
N ASP A 99 2.73 8.66 -12.37
CA ASP A 99 2.40 9.88 -11.64
C ASP A 99 2.22 9.59 -10.15
N LEU A 100 1.75 8.38 -9.86
CA LEU A 100 1.44 7.92 -8.51
C LEU A 100 1.89 6.47 -8.31
N VAL A 101 2.58 6.22 -7.19
CA VAL A 101 2.90 4.88 -6.70
C VAL A 101 2.17 4.67 -5.37
N LEU A 102 1.55 3.51 -5.21
CA LEU A 102 0.90 3.08 -3.97
C LEU A 102 1.66 1.90 -3.37
N ALA A 103 1.73 1.85 -2.02
CA ALA A 103 2.21 0.71 -1.25
C ALA A 103 1.37 0.62 0.04
N ILE A 104 0.23 -0.09 -0.05
CA ILE A 104 -0.81 -0.06 0.99
C ILE A 104 -0.83 -1.36 1.77
N GLY A 105 -0.41 -1.32 3.03
CA GLY A 105 -0.30 -2.50 3.87
C GLY A 105 0.86 -3.41 3.41
N LEU A 106 1.94 -2.83 2.92
CA LEU A 106 3.08 -3.56 2.38
C LEU A 106 4.35 -3.41 3.22
N VAL A 107 4.69 -2.18 3.64
CA VAL A 107 6.02 -1.89 4.23
C VAL A 107 6.23 -2.62 5.55
N HIS A 108 5.16 -2.85 6.34
CA HIS A 108 5.21 -3.63 7.58
C HIS A 108 5.40 -5.14 7.38
N HIS A 109 5.39 -5.63 6.13
CA HIS A 109 5.76 -7.00 5.79
C HIS A 109 7.23 -7.13 5.36
N LEU A 110 7.92 -6.02 5.10
CA LEU A 110 9.28 -5.95 4.59
C LEU A 110 10.27 -5.66 5.71
N ASN A 111 11.40 -6.40 5.77
CA ASN A 111 12.53 -6.03 6.62
C ASN A 111 13.18 -4.72 6.10
N ASP A 112 14.14 -4.16 6.85
CA ASP A 112 14.70 -2.84 6.51
C ASP A 112 15.39 -2.80 5.13
N PRO A 113 16.22 -3.80 4.73
CA PRO A 113 16.77 -3.85 3.37
C PRO A 113 15.70 -3.94 2.28
N GLU A 114 14.69 -4.78 2.47
CA GLU A 114 13.57 -4.93 1.52
C GLU A 114 12.74 -3.65 1.41
N ALA A 115 12.43 -3.01 2.53
CA ALA A 115 11.72 -1.74 2.57
C ALA A 115 12.54 -0.62 1.89
N ALA A 116 13.83 -0.50 2.18
CA ALA A 116 14.71 0.47 1.53
C ALA A 116 14.78 0.26 0.01
N ASN A 117 14.84 -1.01 -0.43
CA ASN A 117 14.79 -1.35 -1.86
C ASN A 117 13.44 -0.96 -2.48
N MET A 118 12.32 -1.24 -1.81
CA MET A 118 10.99 -0.85 -2.26
C MET A 118 10.89 0.67 -2.46
N PHE A 119 11.38 1.49 -1.50
CA PHE A 119 11.42 2.95 -1.66
C PHE A 119 12.30 3.39 -2.84
N THR A 120 13.43 2.70 -3.07
CA THR A 120 14.31 2.97 -4.23
C THR A 120 13.58 2.71 -5.54
N LEU A 121 12.92 1.57 -5.67
CA LEU A 121 12.19 1.17 -6.87
C LEU A 121 10.97 2.07 -7.10
N ALA A 122 10.24 2.41 -6.03
CA ALA A 122 9.12 3.34 -6.10
C ALA A 122 9.56 4.72 -6.63
N LYS A 123 10.68 5.25 -6.10
CA LYS A 123 11.24 6.52 -6.60
C LYS A 123 11.68 6.43 -8.06
N ALA A 124 12.31 5.32 -8.46
CA ALA A 124 12.73 5.10 -9.84
C ALA A 124 11.53 5.10 -10.80
N ALA A 125 10.42 4.49 -10.39
CA ALA A 125 9.19 4.38 -11.17
C ALA A 125 8.43 5.72 -11.34
N LEU A 126 8.68 6.73 -10.49
CA LEU A 126 7.94 7.99 -10.52
C LEU A 126 8.51 8.96 -11.57
N VAL A 127 7.63 9.73 -12.20
CA VAL A 127 7.99 10.95 -12.94
C VAL A 127 8.51 12.04 -11.99
N PRO A 128 9.27 13.05 -12.45
CA PRO A 128 9.56 14.23 -11.63
C PRO A 128 8.28 14.87 -11.09
N GLY A 129 8.21 15.13 -9.77
CA GLY A 129 7.00 15.62 -9.11
C GLY A 129 5.94 14.56 -8.79
N GLY A 130 6.13 13.33 -9.25
CA GLY A 130 5.26 12.20 -8.91
C GLY A 130 5.36 11.81 -7.44
N ARG A 131 4.38 11.06 -6.93
CA ARG A 131 4.24 10.78 -5.49
C ARG A 131 4.13 9.30 -5.19
N LEU A 132 4.79 8.86 -4.11
CA LEU A 132 4.52 7.59 -3.44
C LEU A 132 3.61 7.85 -2.24
N VAL A 133 2.56 7.06 -2.10
CA VAL A 133 1.69 7.04 -0.92
C VAL A 133 1.75 5.66 -0.29
N THR A 134 2.10 5.59 1.00
CA THR A 134 2.06 4.36 1.79
C THR A 134 1.03 4.45 2.90
N LEU A 135 0.51 3.29 3.33
CA LEU A 135 -0.36 3.17 4.49
C LEU A 135 -0.02 1.87 5.20
N ASP A 136 0.48 1.97 6.44
CA ASP A 136 0.94 0.80 7.21
C ASP A 136 0.55 0.92 8.68
N GLY A 137 0.45 -0.22 9.38
CA GLY A 137 0.32 -0.22 10.83
C GLY A 137 1.53 0.43 11.50
N VAL A 138 1.33 1.18 12.59
CA VAL A 138 2.38 1.92 13.28
C VAL A 138 2.23 1.80 14.80
N TYR A 139 3.35 1.69 15.52
CA TYR A 139 3.38 1.85 16.96
C TYR A 139 3.49 3.34 17.32
N SER A 140 2.59 3.79 18.21
CA SER A 140 2.53 5.17 18.73
C SER A 140 2.28 5.12 20.23
N ASP A 141 2.78 6.14 20.97
CA ASP A 141 2.64 6.19 22.42
C ASP A 141 1.20 6.45 22.86
N ASP A 142 0.45 7.20 22.07
CA ASP A 142 -0.93 7.60 22.30
C ASP A 142 -1.99 6.60 21.81
N GLN A 143 -1.56 5.44 21.25
CA GLN A 143 -2.50 4.44 20.76
C GLN A 143 -3.19 3.67 21.91
N SER A 144 -4.46 3.29 21.69
CA SER A 144 -5.22 2.51 22.66
C SER A 144 -4.61 1.10 22.89
N PRO A 145 -4.81 0.49 24.07
CA PRO A 145 -4.37 -0.89 24.33
C PRO A 145 -4.91 -1.91 23.32
N VAL A 146 -6.15 -1.68 22.84
CA VAL A 146 -6.77 -2.54 21.81
C VAL A 146 -6.04 -2.40 20.48
N ALA A 147 -5.72 -1.19 20.05
CA ALA A 147 -4.94 -0.95 18.84
C ALA A 147 -3.56 -1.62 18.93
N LYS A 148 -2.89 -1.48 20.08
CA LYS A 148 -1.59 -2.11 20.35
C LYS A 148 -1.67 -3.64 20.28
N PHE A 149 -2.73 -4.23 20.84
CA PHE A 149 -2.97 -5.66 20.76
C PHE A 149 -3.20 -6.13 19.32
N LEU A 150 -4.02 -5.42 18.54
CA LEU A 150 -4.29 -5.75 17.14
C LEU A 150 -3.02 -5.69 16.28
N LEU A 151 -2.20 -4.65 16.46
CA LEU A 151 -0.92 -4.52 15.77
C LEU A 151 0.07 -5.64 16.09
N ARG A 152 0.15 -6.07 17.36
CA ARG A 152 1.01 -7.19 17.77
C ARG A 152 0.59 -8.53 17.16
N ASN A 153 -0.69 -8.68 16.83
CA ASN A 153 -1.25 -9.88 16.21
C ASN A 153 -1.45 -9.73 14.70
N ASP A 154 -0.98 -8.61 14.12
CA ASP A 154 -0.99 -8.42 12.67
C ASP A 154 -0.03 -9.40 11.99
N ARG A 155 -0.27 -9.68 10.72
CA ARG A 155 0.59 -10.53 9.90
C ARG A 155 1.91 -9.84 9.53
N GLY A 156 1.96 -8.52 9.64
CA GLY A 156 3.15 -7.71 9.41
C GLY A 156 4.18 -7.96 10.51
N LYS A 157 5.31 -8.55 10.13
CA LYS A 157 6.39 -8.89 11.08
C LYS A 157 7.27 -7.70 11.45
N PHE A 158 7.16 -6.62 10.69
CA PHE A 158 8.06 -5.46 10.78
C PHE A 158 7.28 -4.15 10.96
N VAL A 159 6.25 -4.19 11.82
CA VAL A 159 5.57 -2.96 12.24
C VAL A 159 6.56 -2.08 13.01
N ARG A 160 6.67 -0.82 12.63
CA ARG A 160 7.66 0.14 13.14
C ARG A 160 6.96 1.31 13.82
N THR A 161 7.76 2.16 14.50
CA THR A 161 7.36 3.51 14.90
C THR A 161 7.44 4.48 13.72
N GLU A 162 6.79 5.63 13.80
CA GLU A 162 6.85 6.66 12.77
C GLU A 162 8.30 7.09 12.45
N PRO A 163 9.19 7.40 13.43
CA PRO A 163 10.57 7.77 13.11
C PRO A 163 11.31 6.70 12.30
N ALA A 164 11.11 5.42 12.60
CA ALA A 164 11.75 4.32 11.89
C ALA A 164 11.25 4.21 10.44
N TYR A 165 9.94 4.32 10.19
CA TYR A 165 9.40 4.38 8.83
C TYR A 165 9.92 5.61 8.06
N ARG A 166 9.93 6.78 8.71
CA ARG A 166 10.45 8.01 8.10
C ARG A 166 11.91 7.91 7.70
N THR A 167 12.75 7.31 8.54
CA THR A 167 14.17 7.07 8.23
C THR A 167 14.33 6.28 6.93
N LEU A 168 13.54 5.22 6.73
CA LEU A 168 13.55 4.45 5.49
C LEU A 168 13.14 5.30 4.28
N ALA A 169 12.07 6.10 4.41
CA ALA A 169 11.58 6.92 3.32
C ALA A 169 12.54 8.09 2.99
N THR A 170 13.03 8.82 4.02
CA THR A 170 13.92 9.99 3.83
C THR A 170 15.30 9.60 3.30
N SER A 171 15.71 8.33 3.43
CA SER A 171 16.93 7.85 2.77
C SER A 171 16.85 7.90 1.23
N ARG A 172 15.66 8.05 0.67
CA ARG A 172 15.41 8.06 -0.80
C ARG A 172 14.67 9.31 -1.28
N PHE A 173 13.74 9.84 -0.49
CA PHE A 173 12.91 10.99 -0.84
C PHE A 173 13.30 12.20 0.02
N ALA A 174 13.54 13.35 -0.60
CA ALA A 174 13.82 14.60 0.14
C ALA A 174 12.56 15.15 0.82
N ASN A 175 11.40 14.99 0.17
CA ASN A 175 10.13 15.49 0.66
C ASN A 175 9.26 14.32 1.15
N VAL A 176 9.17 14.14 2.46
CA VAL A 176 8.35 13.12 3.12
C VAL A 176 7.45 13.79 4.14
N ARG A 177 6.14 13.68 3.92
CA ARG A 177 5.11 14.03 4.89
C ARG A 177 4.56 12.75 5.50
N SER A 178 4.25 12.75 6.79
CA SER A 178 3.67 11.63 7.50
C SER A 178 2.56 12.10 8.43
N SER A 179 1.54 11.25 8.60
CA SER A 179 0.45 11.47 9.55
C SER A 179 0.00 10.16 10.17
N ILE A 180 -0.22 10.16 11.48
CA ILE A 180 -0.76 9.02 12.22
C ILE A 180 -2.28 9.19 12.34
N HIS A 181 -3.02 8.12 12.11
CA HIS A 181 -4.47 8.08 12.18
C HIS A 181 -4.92 6.93 13.08
N HIS A 182 -5.78 7.23 14.06
CA HIS A 182 -6.37 6.26 14.99
C HIS A 182 -7.81 5.89 14.63
N ASP A 183 -8.44 6.69 13.78
CA ASP A 183 -9.86 6.67 13.42
C ASP A 183 -10.13 6.36 11.95
N LEU A 184 -9.07 6.06 11.18
CA LEU A 184 -9.22 5.81 9.74
C LEU A 184 -9.99 4.50 9.48
N PHE A 185 -9.77 3.48 10.31
CA PHE A 185 -10.43 2.20 10.19
C PHE A 185 -11.65 2.11 11.11
N ARG A 186 -12.52 1.15 10.82
CA ARG A 186 -13.73 0.89 11.61
C ARG A 186 -13.41 0.32 13.01
N ILE A 187 -12.32 -0.42 13.10
CA ILE A 187 -11.79 -0.93 14.38
C ILE A 187 -10.67 -0.02 14.87
N PRO A 188 -10.37 0.00 16.16
CA PRO A 188 -9.27 0.79 16.71
C PRO A 188 -7.92 0.21 16.24
N TYR A 189 -7.45 0.67 15.10
CA TYR A 189 -6.17 0.26 14.50
C TYR A 189 -5.40 1.51 14.08
N THR A 190 -4.19 1.67 14.61
CA THR A 190 -3.37 2.86 14.34
C THR A 190 -2.56 2.66 13.07
N VAL A 191 -2.68 3.60 12.15
CA VAL A 191 -1.95 3.58 10.87
C VAL A 191 -1.14 4.85 10.66
N LEU A 192 -0.02 4.68 9.97
CA LEU A 192 0.79 5.75 9.42
C LEU A 192 0.54 5.87 7.92
N ILE A 193 0.28 7.08 7.47
CA ILE A 193 0.29 7.42 6.06
C ILE A 193 1.54 8.25 5.78
N MET A 194 2.31 7.89 4.77
CA MET A 194 3.41 8.69 4.27
C MET A 194 3.15 9.10 2.82
N GLU A 195 3.42 10.35 2.52
CA GLU A 195 3.40 10.93 1.18
C GLU A 195 4.82 11.40 0.85
N CYS A 196 5.44 10.76 -0.15
CA CYS A 196 6.81 11.04 -0.56
C CYS A 196 6.81 11.59 -1.98
N THR A 197 7.41 12.76 -2.23
CA THR A 197 7.47 13.39 -3.56
C THR A 197 8.87 13.25 -4.16
N LYS A 198 8.93 12.84 -5.44
CA LYS A 198 10.17 12.74 -6.23
C LYS A 198 10.62 14.10 -6.71
#